data_1142e30a60e019d56c25ab90bd660e05
#
_entry.id   1142e30a60e019d56c25ab90bd660e05
#
_cell.length_a   1.000
_cell.length_b   1.000
_cell.length_c   1.000
_cell.angle_alpha   90.00
_cell.angle_beta   90.00
_cell.angle_gamma   90.00
#
_symmetry.space_group_name_H-M   'P 1'
#
loop_
_entity.id
_entity.type
_entity.pdbx_description
1 polymer ?
#
loop_
_entity_poly.entity_id
_entity_poly.type
_entity_poly.pdbx_seq_one_letter_code
_entity_poly.pdbx_strand_id
1 'polypeptide(L)'
;MKQDGELIDYINGEIVKLKKPIQTNDVYEIPHNLEHLKLLLISDTHLCSKYDRLDILRYLYDKANDMGVKHVLHSGDFTDGRSNRPEQVYELKEHSFQGQVDYCADKYPKFDGKTYAIQGNHDNWWYKSSGSEILRPIAKERDDIIYLGSDVADLKIGKLKIRLFHGAGGIAYAKSYKIQKYLDTIPVNEKPDILQTGHIHQAFYYKQDNTHCFQTSCLEDQTPYCRGLGLSNDKSCWWVEVDFDDKGNVHSIRPELETFEKKLIRRR
;
A
#
# COMPACT_ATOMS: atom_id res chain seq x y z
N MET A 1 -1.34 -0.98 37.38
CA MET A 1 0.09 -0.89 37.77
C MET A 1 0.93 -1.24 36.55
N LYS A 2 1.87 -0.38 36.16
CA LYS A 2 2.86 -0.70 35.13
C LYS A 2 4.05 -1.38 35.82
N GLN A 3 4.31 -2.61 35.50
CA GLN A 3 5.59 -3.25 35.73
C GLN A 3 6.03 -3.77 34.35
N ASP A 4 7.16 -3.32 33.87
CA ASP A 4 7.87 -3.78 32.66
C ASP A 4 7.08 -3.68 31.32
N GLY A 5 6.28 -2.65 31.12
CA GLY A 5 5.61 -2.40 29.84
C GLY A 5 4.48 -3.40 29.47
N GLU A 6 4.15 -4.35 30.32
CA GLU A 6 3.05 -5.29 30.10
C GLU A 6 1.71 -4.70 30.56
N LEU A 7 0.69 -4.79 29.72
CA LEU A 7 -0.68 -4.46 30.13
C LEU A 7 -1.25 -5.63 30.93
N ILE A 8 -1.61 -5.39 32.19
CA ILE A 8 -2.22 -6.36 33.07
C ILE A 8 -3.66 -5.92 33.32
N ASP A 9 -4.63 -6.79 33.08
CA ASP A 9 -6.02 -6.55 33.41
C ASP A 9 -6.53 -7.60 34.40
N TYR A 10 -7.60 -7.28 35.14
CA TYR A 10 -8.27 -8.18 36.07
C TYR A 10 -9.57 -8.65 35.45
N ILE A 11 -9.64 -9.93 35.12
CA ILE A 11 -10.88 -10.55 34.63
C ILE A 11 -11.30 -11.58 35.65
N ASN A 12 -12.51 -11.43 36.21
CA ASN A 12 -13.07 -12.32 37.24
C ASN A 12 -12.19 -12.56 38.50
N GLY A 13 -11.37 -11.57 38.87
CA GLY A 13 -10.48 -11.65 40.02
C GLY A 13 -9.14 -12.35 39.78
N GLU A 14 -8.88 -12.78 38.55
CA GLU A 14 -7.60 -13.32 38.13
C GLU A 14 -6.77 -12.29 37.33
N ILE A 15 -5.47 -12.33 37.56
CA ILE A 15 -4.53 -11.50 36.78
C ILE A 15 -4.37 -12.13 35.40
N VAL A 16 -4.95 -11.49 34.39
CA VAL A 16 -4.77 -11.88 32.99
C VAL A 16 -3.71 -10.98 32.35
N LYS A 17 -2.60 -11.56 31.92
CA LYS A 17 -1.66 -10.88 31.04
C LYS A 17 -2.31 -10.73 29.67
N LEU A 18 -2.81 -9.53 29.37
CA LEU A 18 -3.21 -9.21 28.00
C LEU A 18 -1.94 -9.25 27.14
N LYS A 19 -1.79 -10.31 26.33
CA LYS A 19 -0.84 -10.24 25.23
C LYS A 19 -1.28 -9.04 24.39
N LYS A 20 -0.46 -7.97 24.35
CA LYS A 20 -0.59 -7.00 23.26
C LYS A 20 -0.73 -7.82 21.98
N PRO A 21 -1.67 -7.48 21.06
CA PRO A 21 -1.52 -7.96 19.72
C PRO A 21 -0.07 -7.64 19.37
N ILE A 22 0.70 -8.65 19.01
CA ILE A 22 2.09 -8.49 18.63
C ILE A 22 2.06 -7.63 17.37
N GLN A 23 2.07 -6.32 17.54
CA GLN A 23 2.68 -5.44 16.55
C GLN A 23 4.17 -5.74 16.70
N THR A 24 4.59 -6.86 16.13
CA THR A 24 5.96 -7.01 15.75
C THR A 24 6.14 -5.96 14.67
N ASN A 25 6.86 -4.89 14.98
CA ASN A 25 7.50 -4.05 13.99
C ASN A 25 8.62 -4.88 13.37
N ASP A 26 8.29 -6.06 12.85
CA ASP A 26 9.22 -6.89 12.12
C ASP A 26 9.47 -6.15 10.80
N VAL A 27 10.62 -5.53 10.72
CA VAL A 27 11.09 -4.90 9.49
C VAL A 27 11.39 -6.00 8.48
N TYR A 28 10.70 -5.99 7.35
CA TYR A 28 10.99 -6.93 6.27
C TYR A 28 12.30 -6.53 5.57
N GLU A 29 13.36 -7.30 5.74
CA GLU A 29 14.68 -6.97 5.21
C GLU A 29 14.94 -7.65 3.86
N ILE A 30 15.35 -6.85 2.87
CA ILE A 30 15.74 -7.29 1.54
C ILE A 30 17.21 -6.94 1.34
N PRO A 31 18.10 -7.93 1.13
CA PRO A 31 19.49 -7.67 0.82
C PRO A 31 19.63 -6.85 -0.47
N HIS A 32 20.50 -5.84 -0.46
CA HIS A 32 20.78 -5.02 -1.63
C HIS A 32 22.26 -4.59 -1.62
N ASN A 33 22.97 -4.88 -2.71
CA ASN A 33 24.40 -4.62 -2.83
C ASN A 33 24.74 -3.77 -4.07
N LEU A 34 23.71 -3.24 -4.75
CA LEU A 34 23.89 -2.45 -5.96
C LEU A 34 23.97 -0.97 -5.63
N GLU A 35 24.64 -0.20 -6.49
CA GLU A 35 24.74 1.25 -6.40
C GLU A 35 23.39 1.94 -6.76
N HIS A 36 22.53 1.25 -7.51
CA HIS A 36 21.27 1.78 -8.02
C HIS A 36 20.11 0.85 -7.72
N LEU A 37 18.98 1.44 -7.34
CA LEU A 37 17.71 0.75 -7.10
C LEU A 37 16.60 1.48 -7.83
N LYS A 38 15.73 0.72 -8.52
CA LYS A 38 14.50 1.24 -9.12
C LYS A 38 13.29 0.63 -8.42
N LEU A 39 12.34 1.48 -8.05
CA LEU A 39 11.09 1.10 -7.40
C LEU A 39 9.91 1.59 -8.23
N LEU A 40 8.84 0.79 -8.25
CA LEU A 40 7.52 1.24 -8.66
C LEU A 40 6.62 1.32 -7.41
N LEU A 41 6.03 2.49 -7.17
CA LEU A 41 5.10 2.73 -6.07
C LEU A 41 3.69 2.87 -6.64
N ILE A 42 2.80 1.98 -6.20
CA ILE A 42 1.37 1.96 -6.54
C ILE A 42 0.53 1.77 -5.28
N SER A 43 -0.75 2.06 -5.38
CA SER A 43 -1.74 1.84 -4.32
C SER A 43 -3.14 1.78 -4.90
N ASP A 44 -4.11 1.41 -4.07
CA ASP A 44 -5.54 1.58 -4.36
C ASP A 44 -5.91 1.03 -5.75
N THR A 45 -5.53 -0.23 -5.99
CA THR A 45 -5.82 -0.94 -7.24
C THR A 45 -7.28 -1.37 -7.33
N HIS A 46 -7.97 -1.51 -6.18
CA HIS A 46 -9.38 -1.89 -6.05
C HIS A 46 -9.79 -3.02 -7.00
N LEU A 47 -8.95 -4.06 -7.08
CA LEU A 47 -9.29 -5.22 -7.92
C LEU A 47 -10.63 -5.81 -7.49
N CYS A 48 -11.36 -6.34 -8.44
CA CYS A 48 -12.75 -6.79 -8.34
C CYS A 48 -13.79 -5.66 -8.38
N SER A 49 -13.41 -4.39 -8.36
CA SER A 49 -14.29 -3.30 -8.77
C SER A 49 -14.58 -3.38 -10.27
N LYS A 50 -15.79 -3.04 -10.71
CA LYS A 50 -16.10 -2.86 -12.14
C LYS A 50 -15.37 -1.67 -12.75
N TYR A 51 -14.79 -0.83 -11.91
CA TYR A 51 -14.06 0.38 -12.26
C TYR A 51 -12.55 0.19 -12.15
N ASP A 52 -12.05 -1.01 -11.75
CA ASP A 52 -10.61 -1.28 -11.71
C ASP A 52 -9.97 -1.08 -13.09
N ARG A 53 -8.76 -0.53 -13.10
CA ARG A 53 -7.97 -0.27 -14.29
C ARG A 53 -6.86 -1.30 -14.43
N LEU A 54 -7.29 -2.56 -14.55
CA LEU A 54 -6.39 -3.69 -14.76
C LEU A 54 -5.53 -3.52 -16.03
N ASP A 55 -5.99 -2.76 -17.02
CA ASP A 55 -5.24 -2.40 -18.22
C ASP A 55 -4.02 -1.51 -17.88
N ILE A 56 -4.18 -0.52 -16.99
CA ILE A 56 -3.07 0.32 -16.51
C ILE A 56 -2.13 -0.53 -15.66
N LEU A 57 -2.67 -1.34 -14.76
CA LEU A 57 -1.86 -2.19 -13.91
C LEU A 57 -0.97 -3.13 -14.72
N ARG A 58 -1.48 -3.76 -15.77
CA ARG A 58 -0.70 -4.60 -16.69
C ARG A 58 0.39 -3.80 -17.40
N TYR A 59 0.04 -2.65 -17.95
CA TYR A 59 1.04 -1.75 -18.58
C TYR A 59 2.18 -1.40 -17.63
N LEU A 60 1.87 -1.08 -16.36
CA LEU A 60 2.89 -0.73 -15.37
C LEU A 60 3.83 -1.88 -15.07
N TYR A 61 3.31 -3.10 -14.96
CA TYR A 61 4.13 -4.29 -14.69
C TYR A 61 4.97 -4.70 -15.90
N ASP A 62 4.44 -4.59 -17.13
CA ASP A 62 5.21 -4.79 -18.35
C ASP A 62 6.36 -3.79 -18.42
N LYS A 63 6.06 -2.49 -18.21
CA LYS A 63 7.07 -1.43 -18.17
C LYS A 63 8.09 -1.63 -17.05
N ALA A 64 7.67 -2.08 -15.86
CA ALA A 64 8.57 -2.38 -14.74
C ALA A 64 9.55 -3.50 -15.11
N ASN A 65 9.09 -4.57 -15.77
CA ASN A 65 9.94 -5.64 -16.29
C ASN A 65 10.95 -5.10 -17.32
N ASP A 66 10.49 -4.30 -18.29
CA ASP A 66 11.35 -3.68 -19.32
C ASP A 66 12.42 -2.76 -18.73
N MET A 67 12.10 -2.04 -17.66
CA MET A 67 13.02 -1.16 -16.93
C MET A 67 13.94 -1.90 -15.96
N GLY A 68 13.77 -3.20 -15.78
CA GLY A 68 14.52 -4.01 -14.82
C GLY A 68 14.19 -3.73 -13.36
N VAL A 69 13.02 -3.18 -13.06
CA VAL A 69 12.51 -3.02 -11.68
C VAL A 69 12.33 -4.40 -11.06
N LYS A 70 12.72 -4.56 -9.81
CA LYS A 70 12.56 -5.82 -9.06
C LYS A 70 11.68 -5.68 -7.82
N HIS A 71 11.30 -4.46 -7.46
CA HIS A 71 10.52 -4.19 -6.26
C HIS A 71 9.38 -3.22 -6.58
N VAL A 72 8.16 -3.72 -6.44
CA VAL A 72 6.93 -2.94 -6.49
C VAL A 72 6.40 -2.79 -5.06
N LEU A 73 6.04 -1.58 -4.67
CA LEU A 73 5.49 -1.28 -3.36
C LEU A 73 4.02 -0.90 -3.50
N HIS A 74 3.15 -1.58 -2.74
CA HIS A 74 1.70 -1.39 -2.80
C HIS A 74 1.16 -1.02 -1.41
N SER A 75 0.73 0.23 -1.24
CA SER A 75 0.33 0.78 0.06
C SER A 75 -1.15 0.57 0.42
N GLY A 76 -1.78 -0.52 -0.02
CA GLY A 76 -3.11 -0.95 0.43
C GLY A 76 -4.24 -0.69 -0.56
N ASP A 77 -5.45 -1.13 -0.18
CA ASP A 77 -6.63 -1.22 -1.04
C ASP A 77 -6.31 -1.98 -2.34
N PHE A 78 -5.78 -3.18 -2.13
CA PHE A 78 -5.42 -4.10 -3.20
C PHE A 78 -6.67 -4.64 -3.89
N THR A 79 -7.67 -5.02 -3.08
CA THR A 79 -9.00 -5.42 -3.52
C THR A 79 -10.02 -4.34 -3.22
N ASP A 80 -11.16 -4.35 -3.91
CA ASP A 80 -12.28 -3.46 -3.56
C ASP A 80 -13.02 -3.92 -2.28
N GLY A 81 -12.72 -5.13 -1.82
CA GLY A 81 -13.33 -5.69 -0.62
C GLY A 81 -14.86 -5.80 -0.71
N ARG A 82 -15.51 -5.81 0.46
CA ARG A 82 -16.96 -5.77 0.55
C ARG A 82 -17.41 -4.97 1.76
N SER A 83 -17.90 -3.76 1.52
CA SER A 83 -18.41 -2.89 2.57
C SER A 83 -19.84 -3.26 2.99
N ASN A 84 -20.31 -2.61 4.04
CA ASN A 84 -21.71 -2.71 4.47
C ASN A 84 -22.68 -1.83 3.64
N ARG A 85 -22.18 -1.12 2.60
CA ARG A 85 -23.03 -0.33 1.72
C ARG A 85 -23.79 -1.27 0.76
N PRO A 86 -25.14 -1.29 0.78
CA PRO A 86 -25.90 -2.20 -0.09
C PRO A 86 -25.61 -1.99 -1.57
N GLU A 87 -25.35 -0.74 -1.98
CA GLU A 87 -25.15 -0.35 -3.37
C GLU A 87 -23.82 -0.86 -3.93
N GLN A 88 -22.79 -1.12 -3.09
CA GLN A 88 -21.50 -1.61 -3.56
C GLN A 88 -21.60 -2.95 -4.28
N VAL A 89 -22.61 -3.77 -3.98
CA VAL A 89 -22.83 -5.05 -4.67
C VAL A 89 -22.93 -4.88 -6.18
N TYR A 90 -23.46 -3.74 -6.65
CA TYR A 90 -23.59 -3.44 -8.08
C TYR A 90 -22.30 -2.94 -8.71
N GLU A 91 -21.32 -2.56 -7.88
CA GLU A 91 -20.01 -2.05 -8.30
C GLU A 91 -18.95 -3.17 -8.36
N LEU A 92 -19.22 -4.34 -7.77
CA LEU A 92 -18.29 -5.47 -7.70
C LEU A 92 -18.43 -6.43 -8.89
N LYS A 93 -17.32 -7.00 -9.34
CA LYS A 93 -17.23 -8.15 -10.25
C LYS A 93 -17.37 -9.46 -9.48
N GLU A 94 -16.75 -9.55 -8.30
CA GLU A 94 -16.76 -10.71 -7.41
C GLU A 94 -17.26 -10.32 -6.02
N HIS A 95 -18.24 -11.07 -5.50
CA HIS A 95 -18.97 -10.73 -4.29
C HIS A 95 -18.54 -11.51 -3.04
N SER A 96 -17.87 -12.65 -3.23
CA SER A 96 -17.42 -13.51 -2.15
C SER A 96 -15.95 -13.30 -1.84
N PHE A 97 -15.53 -13.62 -0.61
CA PHE A 97 -14.13 -13.60 -0.22
C PHE A 97 -13.27 -14.45 -1.17
N GLN A 98 -13.65 -15.72 -1.38
CA GLN A 98 -12.90 -16.62 -2.25
C GLN A 98 -12.91 -16.14 -3.70
N GLY A 99 -14.04 -15.64 -4.22
CA GLY A 99 -14.09 -15.09 -5.58
C GLY A 99 -13.13 -13.91 -5.78
N GLN A 100 -12.98 -13.03 -4.78
CA GLN A 100 -12.00 -11.94 -4.85
C GLN A 100 -10.55 -12.47 -4.75
N VAL A 101 -10.29 -13.49 -3.93
CA VAL A 101 -8.97 -14.16 -3.89
C VAL A 101 -8.62 -14.74 -5.24
N ASP A 102 -9.51 -15.55 -5.81
CA ASP A 102 -9.30 -16.22 -7.10
C ASP A 102 -9.11 -15.22 -8.25
N TYR A 103 -9.94 -14.17 -8.26
CA TYR A 103 -9.83 -13.07 -9.24
C TYR A 103 -8.45 -12.39 -9.15
N CYS A 104 -8.01 -12.04 -7.96
CA CYS A 104 -6.72 -11.37 -7.79
C CYS A 104 -5.55 -12.30 -8.13
N ALA A 105 -5.59 -13.56 -7.69
CA ALA A 105 -4.54 -14.53 -8.00
C ALA A 105 -4.39 -14.77 -9.52
N ASP A 106 -5.52 -14.79 -10.27
CA ASP A 106 -5.52 -14.99 -11.72
C ASP A 106 -5.21 -13.72 -12.52
N LYS A 107 -5.78 -12.57 -12.12
CA LYS A 107 -5.77 -11.35 -12.95
C LYS A 107 -4.64 -10.38 -12.67
N TYR A 108 -4.11 -10.38 -11.43
CA TYR A 108 -2.98 -9.52 -11.09
C TYR A 108 -1.78 -9.85 -11.99
N PRO A 109 -1.12 -8.86 -12.61
CA PRO A 109 -0.01 -9.12 -13.53
C PRO A 109 1.10 -9.93 -12.87
N LYS A 110 1.66 -10.89 -13.62
CA LYS A 110 2.85 -11.61 -13.18
C LYS A 110 4.08 -10.73 -13.30
N PHE A 111 5.00 -10.87 -12.35
CA PHE A 111 6.15 -10.00 -12.25
C PHE A 111 7.44 -10.78 -12.03
N ASP A 112 8.49 -10.38 -12.76
CA ASP A 112 9.84 -10.95 -12.59
C ASP A 112 10.64 -10.27 -11.46
N GLY A 113 9.95 -9.98 -10.37
CA GLY A 113 10.39 -9.36 -9.14
C GLY A 113 9.42 -9.71 -8.03
N LYS A 114 9.26 -8.79 -7.06
CA LYS A 114 8.32 -8.96 -5.95
C LYS A 114 7.47 -7.70 -5.76
N THR A 115 6.18 -7.90 -5.51
CA THR A 115 5.24 -6.87 -5.05
C THR A 115 5.09 -7.00 -3.55
N TYR A 116 5.50 -5.99 -2.81
CA TYR A 116 5.37 -5.91 -1.36
C TYR A 116 4.11 -5.10 -1.03
N ALA A 117 3.12 -5.74 -0.44
CA ALA A 117 1.79 -5.15 -0.24
C ALA A 117 1.34 -5.19 1.21
N ILE A 118 0.65 -4.13 1.62
CA ILE A 118 -0.16 -4.10 2.86
C ILE A 118 -1.64 -4.13 2.50
N GLN A 119 -2.49 -4.51 3.46
CA GLN A 119 -3.93 -4.29 3.36
C GLN A 119 -4.28 -2.83 3.67
N GLY A 120 -5.26 -2.29 2.93
CA GLY A 120 -5.92 -1.03 3.22
C GLY A 120 -7.29 -1.24 3.85
N ASN A 121 -8.09 -0.16 3.92
CA ASN A 121 -9.40 -0.22 4.58
C ASN A 121 -10.43 -1.05 3.80
N HIS A 122 -10.37 -1.11 2.47
CA HIS A 122 -11.25 -1.95 1.65
C HIS A 122 -10.92 -3.44 1.86
N ASP A 123 -9.67 -3.83 1.84
CA ASP A 123 -9.22 -5.18 2.16
C ASP A 123 -9.66 -5.60 3.57
N ASN A 124 -9.57 -4.66 4.53
CA ASN A 124 -9.93 -4.86 5.93
C ASN A 124 -11.44 -4.97 6.19
N TRP A 125 -12.32 -4.71 5.22
CA TRP A 125 -13.75 -5.03 5.38
C TRP A 125 -13.97 -6.55 5.50
N TRP A 126 -13.14 -7.36 4.84
CA TRP A 126 -13.17 -8.81 5.01
C TRP A 126 -12.75 -9.22 6.42
N TYR A 127 -11.69 -8.60 6.96
CA TYR A 127 -11.28 -8.87 8.33
C TYR A 127 -12.38 -8.49 9.34
N LYS A 128 -13.02 -7.35 9.17
CA LYS A 128 -14.11 -6.89 10.04
C LYS A 128 -15.35 -7.78 9.98
N SER A 129 -15.63 -8.38 8.82
CA SER A 129 -16.84 -9.20 8.61
C SER A 129 -16.65 -10.68 8.94
N SER A 130 -15.43 -11.22 8.76
CA SER A 130 -15.16 -12.66 8.86
C SER A 130 -13.87 -13.01 9.61
N GLY A 131 -13.09 -12.03 10.06
CA GLY A 131 -11.78 -12.25 10.68
C GLY A 131 -10.70 -12.71 9.71
N SER A 132 -10.93 -12.55 8.39
CA SER A 132 -10.02 -13.06 7.35
C SER A 132 -9.26 -11.94 6.66
N GLU A 133 -7.94 -12.07 6.57
CA GLU A 133 -7.05 -11.16 5.84
C GLU A 133 -6.98 -11.61 4.37
N ILE A 134 -7.51 -10.81 3.45
CA ILE A 134 -7.66 -11.23 2.05
C ILE A 134 -6.33 -11.34 1.29
N LEU A 135 -5.33 -10.53 1.61
CA LEU A 135 -4.03 -10.61 0.96
C LEU A 135 -3.24 -11.86 1.36
N ARG A 136 -3.54 -12.46 2.50
CA ARG A 136 -2.83 -13.67 2.97
C ARG A 136 -3.02 -14.88 2.04
N PRO A 137 -4.23 -15.30 1.64
CA PRO A 137 -4.41 -16.37 0.65
C PRO A 137 -3.92 -15.96 -0.74
N ILE A 138 -4.10 -14.70 -1.17
CA ILE A 138 -3.58 -14.22 -2.46
C ILE A 138 -2.06 -14.40 -2.53
N ALA A 139 -1.32 -13.94 -1.51
CA ALA A 139 0.13 -14.09 -1.43
C ALA A 139 0.57 -15.56 -1.30
N LYS A 140 -0.29 -16.45 -0.78
CA LYS A 140 0.00 -17.88 -0.73
C LYS A 140 -0.07 -18.56 -2.11
N GLU A 141 -0.91 -18.04 -3.00
CA GLU A 141 -1.08 -18.54 -4.38
C GLU A 141 -0.11 -17.89 -5.37
N ARG A 142 0.58 -16.81 -4.95
CA ARG A 142 1.41 -15.97 -5.81
C ARG A 142 2.79 -15.76 -5.20
N ASP A 143 3.78 -16.41 -5.77
CA ASP A 143 5.18 -16.28 -5.31
C ASP A 143 5.75 -14.86 -5.47
N ASP A 144 5.20 -14.07 -6.39
CA ASP A 144 5.63 -12.71 -6.68
C ASP A 144 4.95 -11.65 -5.82
N ILE A 145 4.01 -12.02 -4.92
CA ILE A 145 3.33 -11.13 -4.00
C ILE A 145 3.73 -11.45 -2.55
N ILE A 146 4.25 -10.47 -1.84
CA ILE A 146 4.64 -10.58 -0.43
C ILE A 146 3.68 -9.73 0.41
N TYR A 147 2.89 -10.40 1.24
CA TYR A 147 2.00 -9.72 2.18
C TYR A 147 2.76 -9.32 3.45
N LEU A 148 2.81 -8.02 3.73
CA LEU A 148 3.56 -7.45 4.85
C LEU A 148 2.70 -7.16 6.10
N GLY A 149 1.39 -7.26 6.01
CA GLY A 149 0.47 -6.95 7.11
C GLY A 149 -0.58 -5.91 6.76
N SER A 150 -1.27 -5.40 7.76
CA SER A 150 -2.43 -4.51 7.59
C SER A 150 -2.07 -3.08 7.99
N ASP A 151 -2.57 -2.11 7.24
CA ASP A 151 -2.49 -0.67 7.46
C ASP A 151 -1.08 -0.07 7.44
N VAL A 152 -0.09 -0.69 8.06
CA VAL A 152 1.30 -0.21 8.15
C VAL A 152 2.27 -1.38 8.07
N ALA A 153 3.37 -1.21 7.32
CA ALA A 153 4.51 -2.11 7.38
C ALA A 153 5.82 -1.36 7.12
N ASP A 154 6.87 -1.81 7.77
CA ASP A 154 8.24 -1.35 7.55
C ASP A 154 9.02 -2.38 6.73
N LEU A 155 9.70 -1.91 5.70
CA LEU A 155 10.64 -2.71 4.94
C LEU A 155 11.94 -1.96 4.74
N LYS A 156 13.00 -2.73 4.51
CA LYS A 156 14.34 -2.21 4.33
C LYS A 156 15.01 -2.90 3.15
N ILE A 157 15.48 -2.11 2.20
CA ILE A 157 16.23 -2.59 1.03
C ILE A 157 17.66 -2.13 1.18
N GLY A 158 18.58 -3.02 1.55
CA GLY A 158 19.89 -2.65 2.01
C GLY A 158 19.78 -1.72 3.23
N LYS A 159 20.24 -0.46 3.13
CA LYS A 159 20.10 0.55 4.19
C LYS A 159 18.92 1.49 4.01
N LEU A 160 18.22 1.46 2.87
CA LEU A 160 17.04 2.26 2.60
C LEU A 160 15.89 1.79 3.47
N LYS A 161 15.38 2.66 4.33
CA LYS A 161 14.22 2.41 5.19
C LYS A 161 12.95 2.91 4.51
N ILE A 162 11.96 2.04 4.36
CA ILE A 162 10.70 2.35 3.72
C ILE A 162 9.56 1.99 4.67
N ARG A 163 8.59 2.90 4.80
CA ARG A 163 7.32 2.63 5.48
C ARG A 163 6.18 2.73 4.48
N LEU A 164 5.39 1.67 4.40
CA LEU A 164 4.09 1.68 3.75
C LEU A 164 3.04 2.02 4.81
N PHE A 165 2.16 2.97 4.50
CA PHE A 165 1.06 3.37 5.38
C PHE A 165 -0.16 3.66 4.51
N HIS A 166 -1.22 2.87 4.66
CA HIS A 166 -2.40 3.09 3.79
C HIS A 166 -3.05 4.45 4.04
N GLY A 167 -3.10 4.88 5.28
CA GLY A 167 -3.82 6.08 5.68
C GLY A 167 -5.23 5.77 6.20
N ALA A 168 -5.91 6.79 6.69
CA ALA A 168 -7.26 6.66 7.24
C ALA A 168 -8.06 7.96 7.23
N GLY A 169 -9.40 7.81 7.21
CA GLY A 169 -10.37 8.89 7.32
C GLY A 169 -10.41 9.82 6.10
N GLY A 170 -11.30 10.82 6.09
CA GLY A 170 -11.57 11.69 4.94
C GLY A 170 -10.39 12.59 4.52
N ILE A 171 -10.53 13.29 3.39
CA ILE A 171 -9.52 14.19 2.83
C ILE A 171 -9.49 15.48 3.65
N ALA A 172 -8.29 15.91 4.08
CA ALA A 172 -8.09 17.22 4.68
C ALA A 172 -7.97 18.31 3.60
N TYR A 173 -8.35 19.54 3.91
CA TYR A 173 -8.20 20.68 2.99
C TYR A 173 -6.75 20.84 2.52
N ALA A 174 -5.80 20.85 3.45
CA ALA A 174 -4.37 20.74 3.11
C ALA A 174 -4.01 19.26 2.94
N LYS A 175 -3.79 18.81 1.70
CA LYS A 175 -3.57 17.39 1.35
C LYS A 175 -2.45 16.73 2.16
N SER A 176 -1.35 17.47 2.41
CA SER A 176 -0.19 16.95 3.16
C SER A 176 -0.40 16.91 4.68
N TYR A 177 -1.46 17.53 5.23
CA TYR A 177 -1.67 17.66 6.68
C TYR A 177 -1.62 16.32 7.43
N LYS A 178 -2.32 15.31 6.91
CA LYS A 178 -2.36 13.99 7.55
C LYS A 178 -1.01 13.29 7.55
N ILE A 179 -0.25 13.42 6.46
CA ILE A 179 1.10 12.85 6.35
C ILE A 179 2.03 13.54 7.34
N GLN A 180 1.97 14.88 7.44
CA GLN A 180 2.75 15.65 8.42
C GLN A 180 2.46 15.19 9.84
N LYS A 181 1.16 15.13 10.20
CA LYS A 181 0.74 14.63 11.51
C LYS A 181 1.21 13.21 11.79
N TYR A 182 1.14 12.33 10.81
CA TYR A 182 1.62 10.97 10.97
C TYR A 182 3.14 10.92 11.20
N LEU A 183 3.92 11.67 10.41
CA LEU A 183 5.38 11.78 10.59
C LEU A 183 5.78 12.31 11.96
N ASP A 184 5.00 13.23 12.53
CA ASP A 184 5.24 13.78 13.87
C ASP A 184 5.06 12.72 14.99
N THR A 185 4.30 11.63 14.70
CA THR A 185 4.13 10.52 15.65
C THR A 185 5.28 9.52 15.63
N ILE A 186 6.11 9.54 14.59
CA ILE A 186 7.21 8.59 14.42
C ILE A 186 8.45 9.12 15.16
N PRO A 187 9.04 8.33 16.09
CA PRO A 187 10.29 8.71 16.73
C PRO A 187 11.39 9.01 15.71
N VAL A 188 12.24 10.00 15.99
CA VAL A 188 13.25 10.50 15.04
C VAL A 188 14.17 9.39 14.51
N ASN A 189 14.57 8.44 15.37
CA ASN A 189 15.42 7.29 14.99
C ASN A 189 14.70 6.21 14.16
N GLU A 190 13.36 6.25 14.12
CA GLU A 190 12.50 5.31 13.39
C GLU A 190 11.95 5.91 12.09
N LYS A 191 12.18 7.19 11.84
CA LYS A 191 11.72 7.84 10.60
C LYS A 191 12.28 7.12 9.38
N PRO A 192 11.44 6.78 8.38
CA PRO A 192 11.89 6.17 7.15
C PRO A 192 12.54 7.18 6.21
N ASP A 193 13.33 6.71 5.26
CA ASP A 193 13.80 7.51 4.14
C ASP A 193 12.66 7.75 3.13
N ILE A 194 11.81 6.72 2.93
CA ILE A 194 10.61 6.78 2.09
C ILE A 194 9.38 6.43 2.92
N LEU A 195 8.39 7.31 2.93
CA LEU A 195 7.02 7.05 3.39
C LEU A 195 6.10 7.01 2.18
N GLN A 196 5.50 5.86 1.89
CA GLN A 196 4.48 5.72 0.86
C GLN A 196 3.09 5.62 1.49
N THR A 197 2.14 6.41 0.97
CA THR A 197 0.74 6.41 1.45
C THR A 197 -0.24 6.24 0.29
N GLY A 198 -1.43 5.70 0.58
CA GLY A 198 -2.56 5.54 -0.35
C GLY A 198 -3.82 6.27 0.10
N HIS A 199 -4.99 5.65 -0.11
CA HIS A 199 -6.29 5.98 0.47
C HIS A 199 -7.04 7.19 -0.13
N ILE A 200 -6.36 8.29 -0.44
CA ILE A 200 -7.04 9.52 -0.88
C ILE A 200 -7.15 9.66 -2.40
N HIS A 201 -6.66 8.70 -3.16
CA HIS A 201 -6.74 8.61 -4.62
C HIS A 201 -6.18 9.84 -5.36
N GLN A 202 -5.20 10.53 -4.76
CA GLN A 202 -4.57 11.72 -5.36
C GLN A 202 -3.06 11.62 -5.19
N ALA A 203 -2.31 11.90 -6.26
CA ALA A 203 -0.87 11.85 -6.20
C ALA A 203 -0.28 13.21 -5.81
N PHE A 204 0.64 13.20 -4.88
CA PHE A 204 1.53 14.32 -4.59
C PHE A 204 2.80 13.84 -3.87
N TYR A 205 3.83 14.64 -3.98
CA TYR A 205 5.10 14.45 -3.29
C TYR A 205 5.30 15.53 -2.26
N TYR A 206 5.80 15.12 -1.10
CA TYR A 206 6.12 16.00 0.00
C TYR A 206 7.40 15.54 0.68
N LYS A 207 8.29 16.46 1.03
CA LYS A 207 9.51 16.13 1.79
C LYS A 207 9.49 16.87 3.11
N GLN A 208 9.67 16.12 4.21
CA GLN A 208 9.84 16.66 5.55
C GLN A 208 11.08 16.05 6.17
N ASP A 209 11.97 16.91 6.71
CA ASP A 209 13.27 16.49 7.21
C ASP A 209 14.02 15.67 6.14
N ASN A 210 14.37 14.42 6.45
CA ASN A 210 15.02 13.50 5.52
C ASN A 210 14.05 12.46 4.93
N THR A 211 12.76 12.52 5.24
CA THR A 211 11.76 11.58 4.72
C THR A 211 11.14 12.11 3.42
N HIS A 212 11.20 11.30 2.38
CA HIS A 212 10.51 11.50 1.11
C HIS A 212 9.12 10.85 1.19
N CYS A 213 8.07 11.67 1.17
CA CYS A 213 6.69 11.21 1.29
C CYS A 213 6.01 11.15 -0.07
N PHE A 214 5.57 9.97 -0.44
CA PHE A 214 4.86 9.69 -1.68
C PHE A 214 3.40 9.37 -1.36
N GLN A 215 2.51 10.30 -1.64
CA GLN A 215 1.12 9.97 -1.74
C GLN A 215 0.87 9.37 -3.12
N THR A 216 0.43 8.13 -3.15
CA THR A 216 0.05 7.45 -4.39
C THR A 216 -1.42 7.66 -4.67
N SER A 217 -1.77 7.69 -5.94
CA SER A 217 -3.15 7.72 -6.40
C SER A 217 -3.72 6.31 -6.52
N CYS A 218 -4.92 6.19 -7.09
CA CYS A 218 -5.53 4.90 -7.36
C CYS A 218 -5.29 4.40 -8.80
N LEU A 219 -5.58 3.13 -9.02
CA LEU A 219 -5.70 2.51 -10.34
C LEU A 219 -7.16 2.07 -10.59
N GLU A 220 -8.08 2.96 -10.29
CA GLU A 220 -9.52 2.78 -10.45
C GLU A 220 -10.13 4.01 -11.12
N ASP A 221 -11.11 3.82 -12.00
CA ASP A 221 -11.93 4.93 -12.52
C ASP A 221 -12.89 5.43 -11.41
N GLN A 222 -13.32 6.69 -11.50
CA GLN A 222 -14.21 7.28 -10.51
C GLN A 222 -15.53 6.49 -10.41
N THR A 223 -15.76 5.88 -9.27
CA THR A 223 -16.99 5.15 -8.96
C THR A 223 -18.19 6.09 -8.83
N PRO A 224 -19.45 5.60 -8.97
CA PRO A 224 -20.64 6.39 -8.67
C PRO A 224 -20.64 6.96 -7.26
N TYR A 225 -20.13 6.19 -6.29
CA TYR A 225 -19.97 6.64 -4.90
C TYR A 225 -19.01 7.83 -4.79
N CYS A 226 -17.80 7.73 -5.32
CA CYS A 226 -16.83 8.82 -5.31
C CYS A 226 -17.35 10.06 -6.03
N ARG A 227 -18.07 9.87 -7.16
CA ARG A 227 -18.70 10.95 -7.90
C ARG A 227 -19.80 11.64 -7.07
N GLY A 228 -20.62 10.87 -6.38
CA GLY A 228 -21.69 11.39 -5.52
C GLY A 228 -21.16 12.23 -4.35
N LEU A 229 -19.96 11.93 -3.87
CA LEU A 229 -19.27 12.69 -2.82
C LEU A 229 -18.36 13.81 -3.35
N GLY A 230 -18.28 14.00 -4.67
CA GLY A 230 -17.38 15.00 -5.27
C GLY A 230 -15.89 14.71 -5.08
N LEU A 231 -15.52 13.43 -4.89
CA LEU A 231 -14.14 13.00 -4.74
C LEU A 231 -13.49 12.83 -6.12
N SER A 232 -12.26 13.37 -6.28
CA SER A 232 -11.46 13.15 -7.48
C SER A 232 -10.64 11.86 -7.35
N ASN A 233 -10.44 11.19 -8.48
CA ASN A 233 -9.54 10.05 -8.60
C ASN A 233 -8.48 10.37 -9.64
N ASP A 234 -7.26 10.60 -9.20
CA ASP A 234 -6.12 10.67 -10.11
C ASP A 234 -5.66 9.23 -10.39
N LYS A 235 -5.27 8.95 -11.62
CA LYS A 235 -4.65 7.67 -11.98
C LYS A 235 -3.19 7.90 -12.32
N SER A 236 -2.31 7.41 -11.45
CA SER A 236 -0.87 7.60 -11.62
C SER A 236 -0.07 6.60 -10.78
N CYS A 237 1.23 6.54 -11.04
CA CYS A 237 2.19 5.83 -10.23
C CYS A 237 3.45 6.66 -10.03
N TRP A 238 4.28 6.28 -9.07
CA TRP A 238 5.60 6.84 -8.89
C TRP A 238 6.67 5.84 -9.32
N TRP A 239 7.56 6.27 -10.21
CA TRP A 239 8.83 5.63 -10.46
C TRP A 239 9.87 6.32 -9.57
N VAL A 240 10.61 5.55 -8.80
CA VAL A 240 11.61 6.10 -7.87
C VAL A 240 12.94 5.44 -8.13
N GLU A 241 13.95 6.25 -8.44
CA GLU A 241 15.33 5.80 -8.51
C GLU A 241 16.08 6.22 -7.25
N VAL A 242 16.82 5.29 -6.68
CA VAL A 242 17.65 5.51 -5.49
C VAL A 242 19.10 5.16 -5.82
N ASP A 243 20.01 6.09 -5.52
CA ASP A 243 21.43 5.82 -5.59
C ASP A 243 22.02 5.67 -4.20
N PHE A 244 23.01 4.81 -4.07
CA PHE A 244 23.73 4.54 -2.83
C PHE A 244 25.20 4.93 -3.00
N ASP A 245 25.81 5.34 -1.88
CA ASP A 245 27.25 5.57 -1.80
C ASP A 245 28.03 4.24 -1.68
N ASP A 246 29.35 4.29 -1.74
CA ASP A 246 30.24 3.13 -1.62
C ASP A 246 30.07 2.34 -0.31
N LYS A 247 29.43 2.95 0.71
CA LYS A 247 29.11 2.34 2.00
C LYS A 247 27.69 1.81 2.06
N GLY A 248 26.94 1.92 0.95
CA GLY A 248 25.54 1.52 0.84
C GLY A 248 24.57 2.45 1.56
N ASN A 249 24.95 3.69 1.90
CA ASN A 249 24.00 4.68 2.40
C ASN A 249 23.26 5.34 1.24
N VAL A 250 22.00 5.73 1.48
CA VAL A 250 21.21 6.46 0.49
C VAL A 250 21.90 7.80 0.17
N HIS A 251 22.24 7.99 -1.10
CA HIS A 251 22.86 9.21 -1.62
C HIS A 251 21.84 10.12 -2.29
N SER A 252 20.96 9.57 -3.12
CA SER A 252 19.91 10.34 -3.79
C SER A 252 18.61 9.54 -3.94
N ILE A 253 17.48 10.25 -3.96
CA ILE A 253 16.16 9.69 -4.27
C ILE A 253 15.52 10.61 -5.33
N ARG A 254 15.25 10.05 -6.52
CA ARG A 254 14.69 10.78 -7.67
C ARG A 254 13.32 10.24 -8.03
N PRO A 255 12.24 10.98 -7.74
CA PRO A 255 10.90 10.58 -8.12
C PRO A 255 10.52 11.05 -9.53
N GLU A 256 9.76 10.23 -10.25
CA GLU A 256 9.07 10.56 -11.47
C GLU A 256 7.59 10.15 -11.35
N LEU A 257 6.67 11.08 -11.59
CA LEU A 257 5.23 10.82 -11.60
C LEU A 257 4.77 10.51 -13.02
N GLU A 258 4.21 9.33 -13.25
CA GLU A 258 3.51 8.97 -14.48
C GLU A 258 2.00 9.00 -14.25
N THR A 259 1.28 9.75 -15.11
CA THR A 259 -0.17 9.95 -15.00
C THR A 259 -0.90 9.35 -16.20
N PHE A 260 -2.11 8.83 -15.97
CA PHE A 260 -2.92 8.13 -16.95
C PHE A 260 -4.24 8.84 -17.20
N GLU A 261 -4.40 9.42 -18.40
CA GLU A 261 -5.67 9.94 -18.87
C GLU A 261 -6.40 8.92 -19.73
N LYS A 262 -7.72 9.00 -19.81
CA LYS A 262 -8.55 8.10 -20.66
C LYS A 262 -8.09 7.99 -22.12
N LYS A 263 -7.38 9.00 -22.63
CA LYS A 263 -6.95 9.09 -24.05
C LYS A 263 -5.68 8.31 -24.38
N LEU A 264 -4.79 8.04 -23.40
CA LEU A 264 -3.49 7.41 -23.66
C LEU A 264 -3.59 5.90 -23.92
N ILE A 265 -4.59 5.23 -23.36
CA ILE A 265 -4.75 3.77 -23.44
C ILE A 265 -5.47 3.31 -24.72
N ARG A 266 -6.14 4.20 -25.45
CA ARG A 266 -6.82 3.86 -26.71
C ARG A 266 -5.89 3.77 -27.93
N ARG A 267 -4.58 3.92 -27.79
CA ARG A 267 -3.60 3.96 -28.88
C ARG A 267 -2.71 2.71 -29.00
N ARG A 268 -3.09 1.60 -28.35
CA ARG A 268 -2.40 0.31 -28.56
C ARG A 268 -3.37 -0.80 -28.84
#